data_37a5632699987a377bb18e03c794816c
#
_entry.id   37a5632699987a377bb18e03c794816c
#
_cell.length_a   1.000
_cell.length_b   1.000
_cell.length_c   1.000
_cell.angle_alpha   90.00
_cell.angle_beta   90.00
_cell.angle_gamma   90.00
#
_symmetry.space_group_name_H-M   'P 1'
#
loop_
_entity.id
_entity.type
_entity.pdbx_description
1 polymer ?
#
loop_
_entity_poly.entity_id
_entity_poly.type
_entity_poly.pdbx_seq_one_letter_code
_entity_poly.pdbx_strand_id
1 'polypeptide(L)'
;LYIMRLRKECKEMAISKNITITIRSTKATPSEKLFIYQGDFGIDFYFKLNEFNYSIKNTINLASNLDEGAYASVTVQCPNGDIFERDPFPIENDLLKFTITKDLTDDLSDIGKYTLQFHLYDGEGSDANRITIPPISFEVRTLLI
;
A
#
# COMPACT_ATOMS: atom_id res chain seq x y z
N LEU A 1 -29.05 -19.36 6.42
CA LEU A 1 -28.14 -20.14 5.61
C LEU A 1 -27.63 -19.36 4.40
N TYR A 2 -28.51 -18.75 3.62
CA TYR A 2 -28.14 -17.98 2.46
C TYR A 2 -27.27 -16.74 2.82
N ILE A 3 -27.64 -16.03 3.87
CA ILE A 3 -26.90 -14.85 4.35
C ILE A 3 -25.49 -15.24 4.83
N MET A 4 -25.37 -16.36 5.55
CA MET A 4 -24.08 -16.87 6.02
C MET A 4 -23.19 -17.29 4.84
N ARG A 5 -23.77 -17.88 3.82
CA ARG A 5 -23.06 -18.27 2.60
C ARG A 5 -22.53 -17.06 1.85
N LEU A 6 -23.34 -16.01 1.72
CA LEU A 6 -22.90 -14.76 1.11
C LEU A 6 -21.74 -14.10 1.87
N ARG A 7 -21.80 -14.11 3.21
CA ARG A 7 -20.71 -13.60 4.04
C ARG A 7 -19.43 -14.38 3.82
N LYS A 8 -19.53 -15.70 3.74
CA LYS A 8 -18.39 -16.57 3.50
C LYS A 8 -17.78 -16.30 2.12
N GLU A 9 -18.61 -16.17 1.10
CA GLU A 9 -18.17 -15.84 -0.24
C GLU A 9 -17.50 -14.46 -0.29
N CYS A 10 -18.06 -13.46 0.39
CA CYS A 10 -17.45 -12.13 0.50
C CYS A 10 -16.10 -12.16 1.23
N LYS A 11 -15.95 -13.03 2.23
CA LYS A 11 -14.65 -13.22 2.91
C LYS A 11 -13.63 -13.89 2.00
N GLU A 12 -14.06 -14.87 1.20
CA GLU A 12 -13.21 -15.57 0.26
C GLU A 12 -12.84 -14.69 -0.93
N MET A 13 -13.74 -13.78 -1.30
CA MET A 13 -13.54 -12.77 -2.33
C MET A 13 -13.11 -11.45 -1.68
N ALA A 14 -11.95 -11.48 -0.99
CA ALA A 14 -11.43 -10.31 -0.29
C ALA A 14 -11.59 -9.03 -1.12
N ILE A 15 -12.00 -7.96 -0.48
CA ILE A 15 -12.11 -6.64 -1.14
C ILE A 15 -10.71 -6.22 -1.58
N SER A 16 -10.55 -6.01 -2.86
CA SER A 16 -9.28 -5.58 -3.41
C SER A 16 -9.45 -4.32 -4.24
N LYS A 17 -8.45 -3.46 -4.18
CA LYS A 17 -8.39 -2.23 -4.97
C LYS A 17 -7.06 -2.16 -5.70
N ASN A 18 -7.11 -1.90 -7.00
CA ASN A 18 -5.93 -1.71 -7.82
C ASN A 18 -5.67 -0.22 -8.00
N ILE A 19 -4.53 0.22 -7.51
CA ILE A 19 -4.14 1.63 -7.50
C ILE A 19 -2.83 1.78 -8.26
N THR A 20 -2.78 2.67 -9.22
CA THR A 20 -1.52 3.04 -9.87
C THR A 20 -0.96 4.28 -9.21
N ILE A 21 0.29 4.19 -8.76
CA ILE A 21 1.02 5.33 -8.21
C ILE A 21 2.00 5.80 -9.28
N THR A 22 1.82 7.01 -9.75
CA THR A 22 2.70 7.62 -10.73
C THR A 22 3.78 8.43 -10.01
N ILE A 23 5.04 8.10 -10.26
CA ILE A 23 6.18 8.74 -9.62
C ILE A 23 6.88 9.63 -10.65
N ARG A 24 6.98 10.93 -10.34
CA ARG A 24 7.71 11.91 -11.13
C ARG A 24 8.64 12.69 -10.22
N SER A 25 9.95 12.54 -10.43
CA SER A 25 10.97 13.20 -9.59
C SER A 25 10.75 12.88 -8.10
N THR A 26 10.34 13.86 -7.31
CA THR A 26 10.16 13.73 -5.86
C THR A 26 8.71 13.52 -5.43
N LYS A 27 7.79 13.35 -6.40
CA LYS A 27 6.37 13.28 -6.10
C LYS A 27 5.75 11.96 -6.57
N ALA A 28 4.97 11.33 -5.69
CA ALA A 28 4.17 10.15 -6.00
C ALA A 28 2.69 10.53 -5.93
N THR A 29 1.93 10.19 -6.98
CA THR A 29 0.52 10.53 -7.09
C THR A 29 -0.29 9.26 -7.35
N PRO A 30 -1.17 8.86 -6.41
CA PRO A 30 -2.07 7.73 -6.64
C PRO A 30 -3.15 8.08 -7.67
N SER A 31 -3.62 7.05 -8.39
CA SER A 31 -4.67 7.19 -9.41
C SER A 31 -6.02 7.60 -8.83
N GLU A 32 -6.23 7.37 -7.53
CA GLU A 32 -7.42 7.80 -6.80
C GLU A 32 -7.07 8.06 -5.34
N LYS A 33 -7.97 8.71 -4.62
CA LYS A 33 -7.77 8.97 -3.19
C LYS A 33 -7.78 7.65 -2.41
N LEU A 34 -6.80 7.49 -1.52
CA LEU A 34 -6.69 6.33 -0.67
C LEU A 34 -7.35 6.64 0.67
N PHE A 35 -8.31 5.82 1.06
CA PHE A 35 -8.96 5.96 2.36
C PHE A 35 -9.58 4.66 2.82
N ILE A 36 -9.79 4.57 4.12
CA ILE A 36 -10.66 3.59 4.77
C ILE A 36 -11.53 4.31 5.78
N TYR A 37 -12.62 3.67 6.18
CA TYR A 37 -13.35 4.13 7.35
C TYR A 37 -12.74 3.52 8.59
N GLN A 38 -12.83 4.24 9.72
CA GLN A 38 -12.27 3.80 10.98
C GLN A 38 -12.75 2.39 11.33
N GLY A 39 -11.81 1.50 11.60
CA GLY A 39 -12.09 0.11 11.95
C GLY A 39 -12.21 -0.86 10.78
N ASP A 40 -12.18 -0.38 9.54
CA ASP A 40 -12.19 -1.26 8.37
C ASP A 40 -10.92 -2.11 8.30
N PHE A 41 -11.07 -3.38 7.95
CA PHE A 41 -9.94 -4.28 7.70
C PHE A 41 -10.35 -5.37 6.70
N GLY A 42 -9.37 -6.18 6.26
CA GLY A 42 -9.60 -7.19 5.24
C GLY A 42 -9.63 -6.61 3.83
N ILE A 43 -8.95 -5.48 3.63
CA ILE A 43 -8.87 -4.81 2.33
C ILE A 43 -7.45 -4.97 1.79
N ASP A 44 -7.33 -5.48 0.56
CA ASP A 44 -6.06 -5.58 -0.14
C ASP A 44 -5.92 -4.44 -1.13
N PHE A 45 -4.88 -3.64 -0.97
CA PHE A 45 -4.49 -2.65 -1.96
C PHE A 45 -3.34 -3.23 -2.79
N TYR A 46 -3.54 -3.26 -4.10
CA TYR A 46 -2.49 -3.63 -5.04
C TYR A 46 -1.97 -2.38 -5.70
N PHE A 47 -0.73 -2.02 -5.37
CA PHE A 47 -0.11 -0.81 -5.89
C PHE A 47 0.82 -1.14 -7.05
N LYS A 48 0.55 -0.53 -8.19
CA LYS A 48 1.45 -0.53 -9.32
C LYS A 48 2.27 0.75 -9.26
N LEU A 49 3.59 0.62 -9.13
CA LEU A 49 4.49 1.77 -9.02
C LEU A 49 5.06 2.10 -10.39
N ASN A 50 4.54 3.13 -11.03
CA ASN A 50 4.99 3.58 -12.34
C ASN A 50 5.85 4.83 -12.19
N GLU A 51 7.14 4.69 -12.48
CA GLU A 51 8.06 5.83 -12.52
C GLU A 51 8.15 6.37 -13.94
N PHE A 52 7.97 7.68 -14.09
CA PHE A 52 8.14 8.33 -15.38
C PHE A 52 9.62 8.42 -15.74
N ASN A 53 9.97 7.82 -16.88
CA ASN A 53 11.34 7.88 -17.41
C ASN A 53 11.39 8.95 -18.51
N TYR A 54 12.11 10.02 -18.24
CA TYR A 54 12.21 11.18 -19.16
C TYR A 54 12.95 10.85 -20.44
N SER A 55 13.86 9.87 -20.41
CA SER A 55 14.64 9.47 -21.59
C SER A 55 13.77 8.79 -22.65
N ILE A 56 12.85 7.93 -22.22
CA ILE A 56 11.94 7.23 -23.14
C ILE A 56 10.56 7.88 -23.22
N LYS A 57 10.31 8.91 -22.44
CA LYS A 57 9.02 9.62 -22.32
C LYS A 57 7.84 8.68 -22.06
N ASN A 58 8.05 7.71 -21.18
CA ASN A 58 7.06 6.72 -20.80
C ASN A 58 7.29 6.28 -19.36
N THR A 59 6.36 5.50 -18.82
CA THR A 59 6.46 4.97 -17.46
C THR A 59 7.08 3.57 -17.44
N ILE A 60 7.77 3.28 -16.34
CA ILE A 60 8.36 1.96 -16.06
C ILE A 60 7.78 1.49 -14.72
N ASN A 61 7.27 0.25 -14.68
CA ASN A 61 6.87 -0.37 -13.42
C ASN A 61 8.14 -0.73 -12.63
N LEU A 62 8.35 -0.06 -11.51
CA LEU A 62 9.55 -0.27 -10.69
C LEU A 62 9.70 -1.71 -10.20
N ALA A 63 8.57 -2.34 -9.81
CA ALA A 63 8.61 -3.70 -9.30
C ALA A 63 9.01 -4.74 -10.34
N SER A 64 8.78 -4.47 -11.63
CA SER A 64 9.10 -5.42 -12.70
C SER A 64 10.60 -5.62 -12.91
N ASN A 65 11.43 -4.71 -12.41
CA ASN A 65 12.88 -4.76 -12.55
C ASN A 65 13.57 -5.33 -11.31
N LEU A 66 12.81 -5.73 -10.28
CA LEU A 66 13.37 -6.27 -9.05
C LEU A 66 13.63 -7.76 -9.19
N ASP A 67 14.62 -8.26 -8.46
CA ASP A 67 14.97 -9.68 -8.42
C ASP A 67 13.87 -10.51 -7.75
N GLU A 68 13.86 -11.80 -8.02
CA GLU A 68 13.02 -12.75 -7.32
C GLU A 68 13.31 -12.69 -5.82
N GLY A 69 12.28 -12.72 -4.99
CA GLY A 69 12.41 -12.59 -3.54
C GLY A 69 12.37 -11.14 -3.05
N ALA A 70 12.23 -10.17 -3.95
CA ALA A 70 12.04 -8.77 -3.56
C ALA A 70 10.76 -8.60 -2.72
N TYR A 71 10.80 -7.67 -1.81
CA TYR A 71 9.67 -7.39 -0.91
C TYR A 71 9.57 -5.89 -0.64
N ALA A 72 8.49 -5.50 0.01
CA ALA A 72 8.24 -4.09 0.33
C ALA A 72 7.97 -3.93 1.83
N SER A 73 8.18 -2.73 2.32
CA SER A 73 7.72 -2.31 3.63
C SER A 73 7.10 -0.93 3.54
N VAL A 74 6.46 -0.49 4.60
CA VAL A 74 5.86 0.85 4.65
C VAL A 74 6.15 1.51 5.98
N THR A 75 6.53 2.79 5.92
CA THR A 75 6.60 3.67 7.07
C THR A 75 5.34 4.51 7.10
N VAL A 76 4.67 4.54 8.22
CA VAL A 76 3.40 5.24 8.42
C VAL A 76 3.62 6.41 9.36
N GLN A 77 3.22 7.60 8.95
CA GLN A 77 3.16 8.76 9.84
C GLN A 77 1.70 9.06 10.16
N CYS A 78 1.39 9.07 11.44
CA CYS A 78 0.04 9.35 11.96
C CYS A 78 -0.28 10.85 11.92
N PRO A 79 -1.57 11.24 12.02
CA PRO A 79 -1.95 12.66 12.07
C PRO A 79 -1.32 13.43 13.21
N ASN A 80 -1.03 12.77 14.34
CA ASN A 80 -0.35 13.40 15.50
C ASN A 80 1.17 13.51 15.34
N GLY A 81 1.74 12.99 14.26
CA GLY A 81 3.17 13.01 13.98
C GLY A 81 3.93 11.73 14.36
N ASP A 82 3.30 10.81 15.08
CA ASP A 82 3.93 9.53 15.41
C ASP A 82 4.24 8.73 14.15
N ILE A 83 5.37 8.04 14.17
CA ILE A 83 5.86 7.26 13.03
C ILE A 83 6.06 5.82 13.47
N PHE A 84 5.59 4.87 12.67
CA PHE A 84 5.88 3.45 12.86
C PHE A 84 6.14 2.76 11.53
N GLU A 85 6.87 1.64 11.57
CA GLU A 85 7.07 0.76 10.43
C GLU A 85 6.21 -0.47 10.57
N ARG A 86 5.73 -0.96 9.43
CA ARG A 86 5.00 -2.23 9.36
C ARG A 86 5.91 -3.35 8.92
N ASP A 87 5.52 -4.58 9.25
CA ASP A 87 6.22 -5.77 8.80
C ASP A 87 6.28 -5.83 7.28
N PRO A 88 7.34 -6.43 6.71
CA PRO A 88 7.47 -6.58 5.27
C PRO A 88 6.28 -7.34 4.67
N PHE A 89 5.93 -6.97 3.45
CA PHE A 89 4.86 -7.61 2.71
C PHE A 89 5.31 -7.96 1.28
N PRO A 90 4.62 -8.92 0.63
CA PRO A 90 5.09 -9.45 -0.65
C PRO A 90 4.83 -8.52 -1.82
N ILE A 91 5.65 -8.71 -2.86
CA ILE A 91 5.39 -8.17 -4.19
C ILE A 91 4.90 -9.34 -5.03
N GLU A 92 3.66 -9.25 -5.54
CA GLU A 92 3.03 -10.30 -6.33
C GLU A 92 2.65 -9.75 -7.71
N ASN A 93 3.07 -10.45 -8.78
CA ASN A 93 2.77 -10.03 -10.16
C ASN A 93 3.16 -8.57 -10.44
N ASP A 94 4.33 -8.15 -9.93
CA ASP A 94 4.85 -6.78 -10.06
C ASP A 94 3.98 -5.71 -9.39
N LEU A 95 3.15 -6.12 -8.43
CA LEU A 95 2.31 -5.24 -7.63
C LEU A 95 2.66 -5.38 -6.15
N LEU A 96 2.64 -4.27 -5.43
CA LEU A 96 2.76 -4.28 -3.97
C LEU A 96 1.40 -4.66 -3.37
N LYS A 97 1.36 -5.79 -2.67
CA LYS A 97 0.13 -6.24 -2.00
C LYS A 97 0.13 -5.73 -0.56
N PHE A 98 -0.49 -4.60 -0.35
CA PHE A 98 -0.61 -3.98 0.97
C PHE A 98 -2.00 -4.28 1.56
N THR A 99 -2.03 -5.10 2.60
CA THR A 99 -3.27 -5.52 3.23
C THR A 99 -3.53 -4.70 4.50
N ILE A 100 -4.73 -4.15 4.61
CA ILE A 100 -5.21 -3.55 5.86
C ILE A 100 -5.68 -4.69 6.74
N THR A 101 -4.80 -5.15 7.62
CA THR A 101 -5.11 -6.20 8.59
C THR A 101 -5.82 -5.62 9.81
N LYS A 102 -6.38 -6.49 10.65
CA LYS A 102 -6.97 -6.05 11.91
C LYS A 102 -5.94 -5.33 12.79
N ASP A 103 -4.73 -5.85 12.86
CA ASP A 103 -3.65 -5.22 13.65
C ASP A 103 -3.30 -3.83 13.11
N LEU A 104 -3.21 -3.69 11.79
CA LEU A 104 -2.92 -2.39 11.19
C LEU A 104 -4.04 -1.39 11.45
N THR A 105 -5.31 -1.78 11.26
CA THR A 105 -6.43 -0.87 11.48
C THR A 105 -6.52 -0.42 12.95
N ASP A 106 -6.11 -1.27 13.89
CA ASP A 106 -6.05 -0.89 15.31
C ASP A 106 -4.96 0.18 15.55
N ASP A 107 -3.88 0.16 14.79
CA ASP A 107 -2.83 1.19 14.83
C ASP A 107 -3.26 2.48 14.11
N LEU A 108 -4.23 2.39 13.19
CA LEU A 108 -4.81 3.55 12.49
C LEU A 108 -6.04 4.08 13.24
N SER A 109 -5.91 4.26 14.54
CA SER A 109 -7.04 4.57 15.42
C SER A 109 -7.52 6.02 15.33
N ASP A 110 -6.67 6.94 14.91
CA ASP A 110 -7.03 8.33 14.77
C ASP A 110 -7.66 8.60 13.40
N ILE A 111 -8.65 9.48 13.40
CA ILE A 111 -9.26 9.98 12.16
C ILE A 111 -8.37 11.08 11.63
N GLY A 112 -8.18 11.09 10.31
CA GLY A 112 -7.42 12.12 9.65
C GLY A 112 -6.48 11.59 8.59
N LYS A 113 -5.48 12.40 8.28
CA LYS A 113 -4.56 12.14 7.17
C LYS A 113 -3.28 11.48 7.68
N TYR A 114 -3.02 10.30 7.16
CA TYR A 114 -1.78 9.56 7.36
C TYR A 114 -0.89 9.75 6.14
N THR A 115 0.41 9.61 6.34
CA THR A 115 1.37 9.59 5.25
C THR A 115 2.00 8.21 5.19
N LEU A 116 1.98 7.60 4.00
CA LEU A 116 2.59 6.30 3.74
C LEU A 116 3.83 6.50 2.88
N GLN A 117 4.94 5.90 3.28
CA GLN A 117 6.15 5.88 2.47
C GLN A 117 6.59 4.44 2.28
N PHE A 118 6.53 3.96 1.04
CA PHE A 118 6.92 2.60 0.70
C PHE A 118 8.42 2.49 0.46
N HIS A 119 8.97 1.37 0.86
CA HIS A 119 10.34 0.97 0.60
C HIS A 119 10.34 -0.35 -0.16
N LEU A 120 11.10 -0.42 -1.23
CA LEU A 120 11.29 -1.65 -1.99
C LEU A 120 12.67 -2.21 -1.66
N TYR A 121 12.73 -3.50 -1.40
CA TYR A 121 13.98 -4.21 -1.13
C TYR A 121 14.24 -5.19 -2.27
N ASP A 122 15.35 -4.99 -2.95
CA ASP A 122 15.76 -5.80 -4.09
C ASP A 122 16.74 -6.87 -3.61
N GLY A 123 16.25 -8.09 -3.44
CA GLY A 123 17.01 -9.20 -2.92
C GLY A 123 16.62 -9.59 -1.50
N GLU A 124 17.39 -10.49 -0.90
CA GLU A 124 17.14 -11.05 0.43
C GLU A 124 18.18 -10.61 1.45
N GLY A 125 17.74 -10.51 2.69
CA GLY A 125 18.64 -10.29 3.83
C GLY A 125 19.18 -8.87 3.94
N SER A 126 20.28 -8.75 4.69
CA SER A 126 20.88 -7.46 5.04
C SER A 126 21.58 -6.76 3.87
N ASP A 127 21.85 -7.50 2.79
CA ASP A 127 22.55 -6.97 1.60
C ASP A 127 21.57 -6.48 0.52
N ALA A 128 20.27 -6.53 0.80
CA ALA A 128 19.26 -6.04 -0.15
C ALA A 128 19.39 -4.53 -0.35
N ASN A 129 19.34 -4.11 -1.62
CA ASN A 129 19.25 -2.69 -1.95
C ASN A 129 17.86 -2.17 -1.58
N ARG A 130 17.81 -0.97 -1.02
CA ARG A 130 16.55 -0.33 -0.63
C ARG A 130 16.27 0.88 -1.51
N ILE A 131 15.08 0.89 -2.08
CA ILE A 131 14.57 2.02 -2.87
C ILE A 131 13.39 2.63 -2.11
N THR A 132 13.45 3.90 -1.79
CA THR A 132 12.38 4.61 -1.10
C THR A 132 11.55 5.42 -2.09
N ILE A 133 10.24 5.22 -2.04
CA ILE A 133 9.28 5.90 -2.90
C ILE A 133 8.84 7.21 -2.22
N PRO A 134 8.60 8.29 -2.97
CA PRO A 134 8.04 9.50 -2.37
C PRO A 134 6.73 9.23 -1.64
N PRO A 135 6.45 9.94 -0.54
CA PRO A 135 5.28 9.65 0.30
C PRO A 135 3.97 9.93 -0.40
N ILE A 136 2.94 9.17 0.00
CA ILE A 136 1.55 9.35 -0.45
C ILE A 136 0.64 9.56 0.74
N SER A 137 -0.51 10.17 0.50
CA SER A 137 -1.51 10.41 1.53
C SER A 137 -2.50 9.26 1.62
N PHE A 138 -2.88 8.92 2.85
CA PHE A 138 -3.89 7.92 3.15
C PHE A 138 -4.79 8.47 4.25
N GLU A 139 -6.10 8.36 4.08
CA GLU A 139 -7.05 8.99 5.00
C GLU A 139 -7.86 7.93 5.74
N VAL A 140 -8.03 8.15 7.04
CA VAL A 140 -8.98 7.39 7.87
C VAL A 140 -10.17 8.29 8.16
N ARG A 141 -11.36 7.88 7.72
CA ARG A 141 -12.58 8.67 7.79
C ARG A 141 -13.49 8.20 8.91
N THR A 142 -14.32 9.11 9.40
CA THR A 142 -15.34 8.80 10.40
C THR A 142 -16.46 7.99 9.79
N LEU A 143 -16.92 6.96 10.53
CA LEU A 143 -18.16 6.28 10.19
C LEU A 143 -19.35 7.21 10.45
N LEU A 144 -20.25 7.25 9.47
CA LEU A 144 -21.58 7.87 9.64
C LEU A 144 -22.55 6.77 10.06
N ILE A 145 -22.94 6.80 11.31
CA ILE A 145 -23.86 5.81 11.85
C ILE A 145 -25.25 6.40 11.98
#